data_0b9ef9ee514e2c1d233e59aa21421018
#
_entry.id   0b9ef9ee514e2c1d233e59aa21421018
#
_cell.length_a   1.000
_cell.length_b   1.000
_cell.length_c   1.000
_cell.angle_alpha   90.00
_cell.angle_beta   90.00
_cell.angle_gamma   90.00
#
_symmetry.space_group_name_H-M   'P 1'
#
loop_
_entity.id
_entity.type
_entity.pdbx_description
1 polymer ?
#
loop_
_entity_poly.entity_id
_entity_poly.type
_entity_poly.pdbx_seq_one_letter_code
_entity_poly.pdbx_strand_id
1 'polypeptide(L)'
;VCSSDLLEKKVQGKGVRIVFTEGWDPRVQKAAIDLKNNDVVCPVLLGTPEEIAGCAQKNSLNVEGIEQIDPNNFEHMDEMVRKMVELRRGKMDEEKVRTALKSTNYFGTMLVQMGYADGLLGGATYSTADTVRPALQLVKAAPGNKLVSSCFILIKEESQLIMGDCSININPNTDDLVEITMQTAKSARQFGVEPKVALLSYSTMGSAKGECVAKMTEASDRLRRIADFDIDGEMQFDCAVSEEVARLKAPNSKVAGHANTFIFPNLSSGNIGYKIAARLGGYEAVGPILQGLNAPINDLSRGCTSDEIYKMAIVTAAQKDTRSEERRVGKE
;
A
#
# COMPACT_ATOMS: atom_id res chain seq x y z
N VAL A 1 -9.01 19.27 -10.01
CA VAL A 1 -9.09 17.85 -10.38
C VAL A 1 -8.52 17.07 -9.20
N CYS A 2 -9.32 16.25 -8.54
CA CYS A 2 -8.87 15.46 -7.40
C CYS A 2 -7.78 14.47 -7.85
N SER A 3 -6.81 14.14 -6.99
CA SER A 3 -5.73 13.21 -7.36
C SER A 3 -6.23 11.80 -7.67
N SER A 4 -7.33 11.38 -7.06
CA SER A 4 -8.01 10.13 -7.40
C SER A 4 -8.47 10.10 -8.85
N ASP A 5 -8.97 11.23 -9.40
CA ASP A 5 -9.42 11.34 -10.80
C ASP A 5 -8.24 11.21 -11.79
N LEU A 6 -7.05 11.69 -11.41
CA LEU A 6 -5.85 11.56 -12.23
C LEU A 6 -5.34 10.11 -12.25
N LEU A 7 -5.36 9.43 -11.11
CA LEU A 7 -4.99 8.02 -11.02
C LEU A 7 -6.00 7.13 -11.72
N GLU A 8 -7.30 7.41 -11.57
CA GLU A 8 -8.37 6.70 -12.26
C GLU A 8 -8.17 6.76 -13.77
N LYS A 9 -7.97 7.96 -14.34
CA LYS A 9 -7.67 8.14 -15.77
C LYS A 9 -6.41 7.40 -16.23
N LYS A 10 -5.41 7.24 -15.36
CA LYS A 10 -4.20 6.48 -15.67
C LYS A 10 -4.46 4.97 -15.81
N VAL A 11 -5.39 4.40 -15.05
CA VAL A 11 -5.65 2.96 -15.03
C VAL A 11 -6.86 2.55 -15.86
N GLN A 12 -7.78 3.47 -16.12
CA GLN A 12 -9.00 3.25 -16.89
C GLN A 12 -8.71 2.67 -18.28
N GLY A 13 -9.47 1.67 -18.72
CA GLY A 13 -9.32 1.01 -20.01
C GLY A 13 -8.13 0.07 -20.16
N LYS A 14 -7.31 -0.10 -19.11
CA LYS A 14 -6.10 -0.96 -19.18
C LYS A 14 -6.35 -2.44 -18.88
N GLY A 15 -7.55 -2.81 -18.46
CA GLY A 15 -7.92 -4.18 -18.17
C GLY A 15 -7.13 -4.79 -17.01
N VAL A 16 -6.71 -3.99 -16.02
CA VAL A 16 -5.98 -4.48 -14.85
C VAL A 16 -6.88 -5.35 -14.01
N ARG A 17 -6.48 -6.60 -13.77
CA ARG A 17 -7.25 -7.58 -12.98
C ARG A 17 -6.89 -7.50 -11.51
N ILE A 18 -7.84 -7.12 -10.66
CA ILE A 18 -7.68 -7.03 -9.21
C ILE A 18 -8.56 -8.07 -8.51
N VAL A 19 -7.92 -8.91 -7.70
CA VAL A 19 -8.60 -9.89 -6.85
C VAL A 19 -9.10 -9.22 -5.58
N PHE A 20 -10.37 -9.41 -5.27
CA PHE A 20 -11.00 -9.04 -4.01
C PHE A 20 -11.25 -10.30 -3.19
N THR A 21 -10.60 -10.42 -2.04
CA THR A 21 -10.60 -11.64 -1.24
C THR A 21 -11.90 -11.91 -0.50
N GLU A 22 -12.77 -10.91 -0.35
CA GLU A 22 -14.05 -11.00 0.36
C GLU A 22 -15.24 -10.72 -0.57
N GLY A 23 -15.42 -11.56 -1.59
CA GLY A 23 -16.51 -11.44 -2.56
C GLY A 23 -17.92 -11.50 -1.97
N TRP A 24 -18.05 -11.96 -0.73
CA TRP A 24 -19.31 -11.99 0.05
C TRP A 24 -19.57 -10.72 0.87
N ASP A 25 -18.67 -9.72 0.86
CA ASP A 25 -18.89 -8.45 1.57
C ASP A 25 -19.63 -7.45 0.68
N PRO A 26 -20.74 -6.85 1.13
CA PRO A 26 -21.54 -5.96 0.28
C PRO A 26 -20.80 -4.67 -0.13
N ARG A 27 -19.86 -4.20 0.69
CA ARG A 27 -19.03 -3.02 0.36
C ARG A 27 -18.07 -3.35 -0.78
N VAL A 28 -17.49 -4.55 -0.75
CA VAL A 28 -16.60 -5.06 -1.80
C VAL A 28 -17.38 -5.26 -3.10
N GLN A 29 -18.56 -5.89 -3.05
CA GLN A 29 -19.42 -6.05 -4.23
C GLN A 29 -19.81 -4.71 -4.85
N LYS A 30 -20.23 -3.75 -4.02
CA LYS A 30 -20.58 -2.41 -4.50
C LYS A 30 -19.39 -1.73 -5.20
N ALA A 31 -18.22 -1.74 -4.58
CA ALA A 31 -17.01 -1.18 -5.18
C ALA A 31 -16.63 -1.89 -6.50
N ALA A 32 -16.70 -3.22 -6.54
CA ALA A 32 -16.42 -4.01 -7.73
C ALA A 32 -17.38 -3.70 -8.90
N ILE A 33 -18.66 -3.49 -8.61
CA ILE A 33 -19.67 -3.07 -9.60
C ILE A 33 -19.30 -1.70 -10.18
N ASP A 34 -19.01 -0.72 -9.32
CA ASP A 34 -18.67 0.63 -9.72
C ASP A 34 -17.37 0.66 -10.56
N LEU A 35 -16.33 -0.08 -10.12
CA LEU A 35 -15.05 -0.22 -10.83
C LEU A 35 -15.21 -0.83 -12.23
N LYS A 36 -16.03 -1.86 -12.36
CA LYS A 36 -16.32 -2.50 -13.64
C LYS A 36 -17.11 -1.55 -14.56
N ASN A 37 -18.16 -0.92 -14.04
CA ASN A 37 -19.01 -0.04 -14.83
C ASN A 37 -18.26 1.20 -15.36
N ASN A 38 -17.27 1.68 -14.60
CA ASN A 38 -16.42 2.80 -14.99
C ASN A 38 -15.18 2.37 -15.79
N ASP A 39 -15.04 1.07 -16.14
CA ASP A 39 -13.90 0.50 -16.87
C ASP A 39 -12.54 0.83 -16.21
N VAL A 40 -12.51 0.86 -14.88
CA VAL A 40 -11.30 1.21 -14.10
C VAL A 40 -10.40 0.00 -13.90
N VAL A 41 -10.99 -1.13 -13.47
CA VAL A 41 -10.30 -2.43 -13.32
C VAL A 41 -11.23 -3.57 -13.73
N CYS A 42 -10.67 -4.74 -13.99
CA CYS A 42 -11.39 -5.99 -14.12
C CYS A 42 -11.43 -6.67 -12.74
N PRO A 43 -12.51 -6.50 -11.95
CA PRO A 43 -12.59 -7.10 -10.62
C PRO A 43 -12.81 -8.60 -10.70
N VAL A 44 -12.14 -9.33 -9.78
CA VAL A 44 -12.30 -10.78 -9.58
C VAL A 44 -12.72 -10.99 -8.13
N LEU A 45 -13.94 -11.49 -7.92
CA LEU A 45 -14.48 -11.76 -6.58
C LEU A 45 -14.15 -13.20 -6.16
N LEU A 46 -13.56 -13.37 -4.98
CA LEU A 46 -13.33 -14.69 -4.39
C LEU A 46 -14.45 -15.06 -3.42
N GLY A 47 -14.89 -16.30 -3.49
CA GLY A 47 -15.91 -16.89 -2.62
C GLY A 47 -16.70 -17.96 -3.36
N THR A 48 -17.55 -18.68 -2.64
CA THR A 48 -18.46 -19.61 -3.29
C THR A 48 -19.58 -18.86 -4.04
N PRO A 49 -20.11 -19.42 -5.13
CA PRO A 49 -21.22 -18.82 -5.85
C PRO A 49 -22.43 -18.48 -4.95
N GLU A 50 -22.70 -19.34 -3.99
CA GLU A 50 -23.80 -19.17 -3.03
C GLU A 50 -23.58 -17.97 -2.10
N GLU A 51 -22.35 -17.80 -1.58
CA GLU A 51 -22.00 -16.66 -0.71
C GLU A 51 -22.09 -15.34 -1.47
N ILE A 52 -21.53 -15.29 -2.68
CA ILE A 52 -21.54 -14.08 -3.52
C ILE A 52 -22.96 -13.73 -3.94
N ALA A 53 -23.71 -14.68 -4.47
CA ALA A 53 -25.10 -14.46 -4.91
C ALA A 53 -26.02 -14.12 -3.74
N GLY A 54 -25.87 -14.80 -2.60
CA GLY A 54 -26.66 -14.54 -1.39
C GLY A 54 -26.44 -13.14 -0.84
N CYS A 55 -25.19 -12.66 -0.84
CA CYS A 55 -24.85 -11.28 -0.47
C CYS A 55 -25.48 -10.27 -1.46
N ALA A 56 -25.31 -10.51 -2.74
CA ALA A 56 -25.82 -9.65 -3.80
C ALA A 56 -27.36 -9.51 -3.71
N GLN A 57 -28.07 -10.63 -3.57
CA GLN A 57 -29.52 -10.64 -3.42
C GLN A 57 -30.00 -9.87 -2.19
N LYS A 58 -29.37 -10.13 -1.04
CA LYS A 58 -29.72 -9.49 0.25
C LYS A 58 -29.53 -7.96 0.21
N ASN A 59 -28.59 -7.47 -0.59
CA ASN A 59 -28.24 -6.05 -0.66
C ASN A 59 -28.72 -5.38 -1.96
N SER A 60 -29.53 -6.07 -2.78
CA SER A 60 -30.02 -5.57 -4.07
C SER A 60 -28.90 -5.10 -5.01
N LEU A 61 -27.78 -5.85 -5.04
CA LEU A 61 -26.63 -5.60 -5.90
C LEU A 61 -26.67 -6.53 -7.13
N ASN A 62 -26.18 -6.04 -8.26
CA ASN A 62 -26.04 -6.85 -9.47
C ASN A 62 -24.55 -7.10 -9.78
N VAL A 63 -24.10 -8.31 -9.50
CA VAL A 63 -22.71 -8.76 -9.78
C VAL A 63 -22.58 -9.50 -11.11
N GLU A 64 -23.58 -9.45 -11.97
CA GLU A 64 -23.55 -10.10 -13.28
C GLU A 64 -22.39 -9.60 -14.14
N GLY A 65 -21.70 -10.54 -14.78
CA GLY A 65 -20.54 -10.25 -15.63
C GLY A 65 -19.30 -9.81 -14.86
N ILE A 66 -19.29 -9.85 -13.52
CA ILE A 66 -18.04 -9.79 -12.73
C ILE A 66 -17.51 -11.21 -12.60
N GLU A 67 -16.21 -11.38 -12.86
CA GLU A 67 -15.54 -12.67 -12.72
C GLU A 67 -15.59 -13.13 -11.25
N GLN A 68 -15.95 -14.40 -11.04
CA GLN A 68 -16.01 -15.03 -9.73
C GLN A 68 -15.16 -16.29 -9.75
N ILE A 69 -14.35 -16.50 -8.71
CA ILE A 69 -13.51 -17.70 -8.56
C ILE A 69 -13.81 -18.32 -7.20
N ASP A 70 -14.27 -19.58 -7.23
CA ASP A 70 -14.44 -20.41 -6.04
C ASP A 70 -13.13 -21.14 -5.72
N PRO A 71 -12.50 -20.84 -4.56
CA PRO A 71 -11.30 -21.55 -4.13
C PRO A 71 -11.49 -23.07 -3.96
N ASN A 72 -12.74 -23.54 -3.77
CA ASN A 72 -13.01 -24.96 -3.61
C ASN A 72 -13.16 -25.70 -4.94
N ASN A 73 -13.34 -24.97 -6.04
CA ASN A 73 -13.55 -25.54 -7.38
C ASN A 73 -12.70 -24.85 -8.44
N PHE A 74 -11.40 -24.72 -8.19
CA PHE A 74 -10.47 -24.08 -9.10
C PHE A 74 -9.74 -25.11 -9.95
N GLU A 75 -9.86 -25.00 -11.28
CA GLU A 75 -9.33 -25.97 -12.25
C GLU A 75 -7.82 -26.25 -12.09
N HIS A 76 -7.04 -25.20 -11.76
CA HIS A 76 -5.57 -25.28 -11.62
C HIS A 76 -5.10 -25.47 -10.17
N MET A 77 -5.95 -26.00 -9.28
CA MET A 77 -5.63 -26.16 -7.84
C MET A 77 -4.36 -26.98 -7.61
N ASP A 78 -4.18 -28.10 -8.31
CA ASP A 78 -3.01 -28.97 -8.10
C ASP A 78 -1.70 -28.29 -8.56
N GLU A 79 -1.75 -27.47 -9.60
CA GLU A 79 -0.61 -26.65 -10.02
C GLU A 79 -0.29 -25.58 -8.96
N MET A 80 -1.32 -24.92 -8.45
CA MET A 80 -1.19 -23.91 -7.38
C MET A 80 -0.58 -24.51 -6.12
N VAL A 81 -1.00 -25.71 -5.72
CA VAL A 81 -0.46 -26.43 -4.57
C VAL A 81 1.03 -26.72 -4.77
N ARG A 82 1.41 -27.31 -5.91
CA ARG A 82 2.83 -27.59 -6.23
C ARG A 82 3.68 -26.31 -6.18
N LYS A 83 3.18 -25.23 -6.79
CA LYS A 83 3.89 -23.95 -6.82
C LYS A 83 4.04 -23.36 -5.41
N MET A 84 3.01 -23.43 -4.57
CA MET A 84 3.09 -22.92 -3.20
C MET A 84 4.03 -23.75 -2.33
N VAL A 85 4.07 -25.09 -2.45
CA VAL A 85 5.05 -25.96 -1.78
C VAL A 85 6.48 -25.54 -2.14
N GLU A 86 6.76 -25.33 -3.43
CA GLU A 86 8.06 -24.84 -3.94
C GLU A 86 8.44 -23.50 -3.30
N LEU A 87 7.53 -22.51 -3.31
CA LEU A 87 7.75 -21.18 -2.74
C LEU A 87 8.02 -21.22 -1.24
N ARG A 88 7.42 -22.16 -0.52
CA ARG A 88 7.57 -22.33 0.93
C ARG A 88 8.84 -23.08 1.34
N ARG A 89 9.57 -23.67 0.39
CA ARG A 89 10.89 -24.30 0.60
C ARG A 89 10.95 -25.24 1.81
N GLY A 90 10.00 -26.19 1.90
CA GLY A 90 9.92 -27.16 2.99
C GLY A 90 9.30 -26.66 4.30
N LYS A 91 8.91 -25.39 4.40
CA LYS A 91 8.20 -24.85 5.58
C LYS A 91 6.71 -25.27 5.64
N MET A 92 6.17 -25.72 4.52
CA MET A 92 4.81 -26.26 4.42
C MET A 92 4.84 -27.47 3.48
N ASP A 93 4.26 -28.57 3.91
CA ASP A 93 3.95 -29.73 3.11
C ASP A 93 2.66 -29.52 2.30
N GLU A 94 2.32 -30.47 1.41
CA GLU A 94 1.14 -30.39 0.56
C GLU A 94 -0.17 -30.25 1.35
N GLU A 95 -0.31 -30.99 2.45
CA GLU A 95 -1.52 -30.97 3.29
C GLU A 95 -1.73 -29.58 3.92
N LYS A 96 -0.67 -29.00 4.48
CA LYS A 96 -0.72 -27.65 5.05
C LYS A 96 -0.99 -26.58 3.97
N VAL A 97 -0.44 -26.76 2.77
CA VAL A 97 -0.70 -25.85 1.65
C VAL A 97 -2.17 -25.94 1.21
N ARG A 98 -2.73 -27.15 1.04
CA ARG A 98 -4.15 -27.32 0.71
C ARG A 98 -5.06 -26.71 1.79
N THR A 99 -4.69 -26.84 3.06
CA THR A 99 -5.40 -26.21 4.16
C THR A 99 -5.31 -24.68 4.10
N ALA A 100 -4.14 -24.12 3.85
CA ALA A 100 -3.96 -22.68 3.73
C ALA A 100 -4.71 -22.09 2.53
N LEU A 101 -4.77 -22.78 1.41
CA LEU A 101 -5.47 -22.34 0.20
C LEU A 101 -7.02 -22.33 0.33
N LYS A 102 -7.57 -22.87 1.41
CA LYS A 102 -8.99 -22.65 1.77
C LYS A 102 -9.25 -21.21 2.20
N SER A 103 -8.22 -20.48 2.65
CA SER A 103 -8.32 -19.05 2.93
C SER A 103 -8.20 -18.26 1.64
N THR A 104 -9.17 -17.39 1.38
CA THR A 104 -9.17 -16.52 0.19
C THR A 104 -7.97 -15.59 0.13
N ASN A 105 -7.34 -15.25 1.28
CA ASN A 105 -6.11 -14.47 1.34
C ASN A 105 -4.92 -15.22 0.72
N TYR A 106 -4.70 -16.49 1.12
CA TYR A 106 -3.64 -17.31 0.53
C TYR A 106 -3.93 -17.65 -0.92
N PHE A 107 -5.17 -18.03 -1.22
CA PHE A 107 -5.60 -18.36 -2.58
C PHE A 107 -5.45 -17.16 -3.53
N GLY A 108 -5.98 -15.99 -3.16
CA GLY A 108 -5.87 -14.77 -3.95
C GLY A 108 -4.42 -14.33 -4.15
N THR A 109 -3.58 -14.44 -3.11
CA THR A 109 -2.15 -14.16 -3.22
C THR A 109 -1.46 -15.09 -4.22
N MET A 110 -1.85 -16.38 -4.25
CA MET A 110 -1.34 -17.34 -5.25
C MET A 110 -1.85 -17.04 -6.65
N LEU A 111 -3.09 -16.56 -6.84
CA LEU A 111 -3.55 -16.09 -8.15
C LEU A 111 -2.66 -14.97 -8.70
N VAL A 112 -2.29 -14.01 -7.87
CA VAL A 112 -1.37 -12.93 -8.25
C VAL A 112 0.03 -13.49 -8.52
N GLN A 113 0.55 -14.35 -7.66
CA GLN A 113 1.89 -14.95 -7.81
C GLN A 113 2.03 -15.79 -9.08
N MET A 114 0.96 -16.44 -9.52
CA MET A 114 0.93 -17.27 -10.73
C MET A 114 0.54 -16.48 -12.00
N GLY A 115 0.22 -15.19 -11.88
CA GLY A 115 -0.12 -14.34 -13.02
C GLY A 115 -1.57 -14.45 -13.49
N TYR A 116 -2.45 -15.08 -12.73
CA TYR A 116 -3.90 -15.10 -13.00
C TYR A 116 -4.58 -13.75 -12.68
N ALA A 117 -3.92 -12.91 -11.89
CA ALA A 117 -4.35 -11.55 -11.61
C ALA A 117 -3.14 -10.62 -11.45
N ASP A 118 -3.37 -9.32 -11.55
CA ASP A 118 -2.33 -8.30 -11.53
C ASP A 118 -2.07 -7.75 -10.12
N GLY A 119 -3.07 -7.79 -9.27
CA GLY A 119 -3.00 -7.32 -7.90
C GLY A 119 -4.11 -7.89 -7.04
N LEU A 120 -4.01 -7.63 -5.74
CA LEU A 120 -4.97 -8.09 -4.73
C LEU A 120 -5.33 -6.95 -3.78
N LEU A 121 -6.59 -6.90 -3.41
CA LEU A 121 -7.13 -6.04 -2.37
C LEU A 121 -7.98 -6.88 -1.41
N GLY A 122 -7.66 -6.82 -0.11
CA GLY A 122 -8.36 -7.58 0.93
C GLY A 122 -8.23 -6.92 2.29
N GLY A 123 -8.89 -7.44 3.31
CA GLY A 123 -8.82 -6.93 4.69
C GLY A 123 -10.07 -6.22 5.19
N ALA A 124 -11.14 -6.17 4.39
CA ALA A 124 -12.42 -5.58 4.83
C ALA A 124 -13.04 -6.34 6.03
N THR A 125 -12.72 -7.63 6.18
CA THR A 125 -13.20 -8.47 7.29
C THR A 125 -12.07 -9.14 8.08
N TYR A 126 -10.84 -9.08 7.59
CA TYR A 126 -9.66 -9.72 8.18
C TYR A 126 -8.79 -8.72 8.97
N SER A 127 -7.83 -9.24 9.70
CA SER A 127 -6.76 -8.42 10.27
C SER A 127 -5.70 -8.10 9.20
N THR A 128 -4.99 -6.98 9.37
CA THR A 128 -3.83 -6.62 8.51
C THR A 128 -2.81 -7.77 8.43
N ALA A 129 -2.59 -8.50 9.52
CA ALA A 129 -1.68 -9.65 9.53
C ALA A 129 -2.12 -10.78 8.60
N ASP A 130 -3.43 -10.99 8.44
CA ASP A 130 -3.98 -12.05 7.59
C ASP A 130 -3.84 -11.72 6.10
N THR A 131 -3.86 -10.44 5.74
CA THR A 131 -3.60 -9.98 4.37
C THR A 131 -2.09 -9.93 4.07
N VAL A 132 -1.30 -9.35 4.98
CA VAL A 132 0.14 -9.11 4.74
C VAL A 132 0.97 -10.39 4.83
N ARG A 133 0.64 -11.34 5.71
CA ARG A 133 1.40 -12.58 5.88
C ARG A 133 1.52 -13.42 4.59
N PRO A 134 0.43 -13.73 3.85
CA PRO A 134 0.55 -14.41 2.56
C PRO A 134 1.40 -13.63 1.56
N ALA A 135 1.25 -12.31 1.46
CA ALA A 135 2.03 -11.46 0.58
C ALA A 135 3.54 -11.58 0.86
N LEU A 136 3.97 -11.47 2.13
CA LEU A 136 5.36 -11.62 2.53
C LEU A 136 5.90 -13.04 2.29
N GLN A 137 5.06 -14.04 2.45
CA GLN A 137 5.46 -15.45 2.32
C GLN A 137 5.58 -15.92 0.88
N LEU A 138 4.73 -15.44 -0.02
CA LEU A 138 4.56 -15.95 -1.37
C LEU A 138 5.05 -14.98 -2.44
N VAL A 139 4.65 -13.72 -2.38
CA VAL A 139 5.06 -12.67 -3.33
C VAL A 139 6.44 -12.11 -2.98
N LYS A 140 6.71 -11.91 -1.69
CA LYS A 140 7.97 -11.41 -1.13
C LYS A 140 8.31 -9.98 -1.58
N ALA A 141 9.42 -9.46 -1.08
CA ALA A 141 9.96 -8.20 -1.53
C ALA A 141 10.43 -8.29 -3.00
N ALA A 142 10.26 -7.20 -3.73
CA ALA A 142 10.76 -7.08 -5.10
C ALA A 142 12.31 -7.17 -5.12
N PRO A 143 12.91 -7.62 -6.24
CA PRO A 143 14.36 -7.62 -6.38
C PRO A 143 14.96 -6.26 -6.07
N GLY A 144 16.01 -6.24 -5.24
CA GLY A 144 16.65 -5.02 -4.75
C GLY A 144 16.09 -4.46 -3.45
N ASN A 145 14.88 -4.84 -3.05
CA ASN A 145 14.30 -4.46 -1.77
C ASN A 145 14.63 -5.51 -0.69
N LYS A 146 14.97 -5.04 0.51
CA LYS A 146 15.23 -5.88 1.68
C LYS A 146 14.02 -6.01 2.59
N LEU A 147 13.15 -5.00 2.58
CA LEU A 147 11.94 -4.95 3.41
C LEU A 147 10.70 -4.55 2.61
N VAL A 148 9.55 -4.76 3.23
CA VAL A 148 8.25 -4.23 2.81
C VAL A 148 7.83 -3.17 3.83
N SER A 149 7.34 -2.04 3.34
CA SER A 149 6.84 -0.96 4.18
C SER A 149 5.43 -0.55 3.77
N SER A 150 4.92 0.52 4.36
CA SER A 150 3.61 1.06 4.01
C SER A 150 3.64 2.57 3.91
N CYS A 151 2.68 3.13 3.16
CA CYS A 151 2.38 4.55 3.28
C CYS A 151 0.86 4.79 3.28
N PHE A 152 0.49 6.00 3.68
CA PHE A 152 -0.85 6.57 3.50
C PHE A 152 -0.75 7.81 2.64
N ILE A 153 -1.72 7.99 1.77
CA ILE A 153 -1.99 9.28 1.11
C ILE A 153 -3.05 9.98 1.95
N LEU A 154 -2.75 11.18 2.39
CA LEU A 154 -3.69 12.05 3.09
C LEU A 154 -4.14 13.15 2.14
N ILE A 155 -5.43 13.24 1.89
CA ILE A 155 -6.02 14.18 0.92
C ILE A 155 -6.95 15.13 1.65
N LYS A 156 -6.77 16.43 1.43
CA LYS A 156 -7.70 17.45 1.90
C LYS A 156 -7.69 18.61 0.92
N GLU A 157 -8.81 18.85 0.25
CA GLU A 157 -8.92 19.84 -0.82
C GLU A 157 -7.86 19.59 -1.91
N GLU A 158 -6.96 20.55 -2.16
CA GLU A 158 -5.85 20.40 -3.10
C GLU A 158 -4.56 19.86 -2.44
N SER A 159 -4.56 19.72 -1.11
CA SER A 159 -3.41 19.22 -0.35
C SER A 159 -3.32 17.69 -0.40
N GLN A 160 -2.13 17.20 -0.74
CA GLN A 160 -1.81 15.78 -0.72
C GLN A 160 -0.52 15.58 0.07
N LEU A 161 -0.62 14.76 1.11
CA LEU A 161 0.52 14.42 1.97
C LEU A 161 0.73 12.91 1.93
N ILE A 162 1.99 12.50 1.97
CA ILE A 162 2.37 11.08 2.04
C ILE A 162 3.01 10.80 3.39
N MET A 163 2.56 9.78 4.09
CA MET A 163 3.06 9.39 5.42
C MET A 163 3.53 7.92 5.41
N GLY A 164 4.78 7.65 5.74
CA GLY A 164 5.39 6.33 5.81
C GLY A 164 6.41 6.21 6.96
N ASP A 165 6.66 5.04 7.53
CA ASP A 165 5.81 3.84 7.57
C ASP A 165 4.78 3.98 8.69
N CYS A 166 3.55 3.56 8.42
CA CYS A 166 2.46 3.73 9.38
C CYS A 166 1.76 2.41 9.75
N SER A 167 2.19 1.24 9.20
CA SER A 167 1.46 -0.02 9.40
C SER A 167 2.31 -1.28 9.51
N ILE A 168 3.59 -1.28 9.15
CA ILE A 168 4.39 -2.51 8.99
C ILE A 168 5.59 -2.58 9.94
N ASN A 169 6.51 -1.62 9.88
CA ASN A 169 7.79 -1.73 10.58
C ASN A 169 7.72 -1.09 11.96
N ILE A 170 7.78 -1.91 13.02
CA ILE A 170 7.56 -1.48 14.41
C ILE A 170 8.66 -0.51 14.85
N ASN A 171 9.91 -0.90 14.70
CA ASN A 171 11.07 -0.09 15.08
C ASN A 171 12.17 -0.22 14.03
N PRO A 172 12.08 0.48 12.90
CA PRO A 172 13.06 0.43 11.83
C PRO A 172 14.39 0.98 12.30
N ASN A 173 15.49 0.32 11.89
CA ASN A 173 16.84 0.83 12.05
C ASN A 173 17.19 1.86 10.96
N THR A 174 18.41 2.39 10.95
CA THR A 174 18.84 3.39 9.96
C THR A 174 18.75 2.88 8.51
N ASP A 175 19.15 1.63 8.25
CA ASP A 175 19.08 1.03 6.91
C ASP A 175 17.62 0.88 6.45
N ASP A 176 16.76 0.43 7.35
CA ASP A 176 15.33 0.30 7.11
C ASP A 176 14.69 1.67 6.79
N LEU A 177 15.05 2.72 7.55
CA LEU A 177 14.54 4.08 7.33
C LEU A 177 14.98 4.65 5.98
N VAL A 178 16.19 4.38 5.55
CA VAL A 178 16.67 4.76 4.21
C VAL A 178 15.80 4.08 3.14
N GLU A 179 15.57 2.78 3.26
CA GLU A 179 14.76 2.03 2.30
C GLU A 179 13.28 2.45 2.32
N ILE A 180 12.68 2.60 3.51
CA ILE A 180 11.31 3.13 3.67
C ILE A 180 11.17 4.48 2.99
N THR A 181 12.15 5.37 3.16
CA THR A 181 12.13 6.70 2.54
C THR A 181 12.15 6.62 1.02
N MET A 182 13.04 5.82 0.45
CA MET A 182 13.13 5.62 -1.01
C MET A 182 11.83 5.01 -1.57
N GLN A 183 11.26 4.03 -0.90
CA GLN A 183 9.98 3.43 -1.28
C GLN A 183 8.83 4.44 -1.20
N THR A 184 8.80 5.26 -0.15
CA THR A 184 7.73 6.26 0.07
C THR A 184 7.83 7.40 -0.95
N ALA A 185 9.03 7.87 -1.27
CA ALA A 185 9.24 8.87 -2.33
C ALA A 185 8.81 8.34 -3.71
N LYS A 186 9.12 7.08 -4.01
CA LYS A 186 8.65 6.42 -5.23
C LYS A 186 7.12 6.37 -5.28
N SER A 187 6.46 5.97 -4.19
CA SER A 187 5.00 5.97 -4.09
C SER A 187 4.42 7.37 -4.27
N ALA A 188 5.03 8.41 -3.67
CA ALA A 188 4.61 9.79 -3.85
C ALA A 188 4.56 10.18 -5.33
N ARG A 189 5.62 9.91 -6.10
CA ARG A 189 5.68 10.16 -7.54
C ARG A 189 4.63 9.36 -8.33
N GLN A 190 4.38 8.09 -7.96
CA GLN A 190 3.32 7.28 -8.56
C GLN A 190 1.96 7.94 -8.46
N PHE A 191 1.71 8.60 -7.33
CA PHE A 191 0.46 9.30 -7.03
C PHE A 191 0.45 10.77 -7.47
N GLY A 192 1.48 11.19 -8.24
CA GLY A 192 1.55 12.53 -8.82
C GLY A 192 2.06 13.61 -7.86
N VAL A 193 2.66 13.21 -6.74
CA VAL A 193 3.28 14.10 -5.76
C VAL A 193 4.79 14.09 -5.94
N GLU A 194 5.41 15.22 -6.32
CA GLU A 194 6.87 15.33 -6.29
C GLU A 194 7.32 15.42 -4.82
N PRO A 195 8.11 14.45 -4.32
CA PRO A 195 8.37 14.32 -2.89
C PRO A 195 9.31 15.42 -2.38
N LYS A 196 8.86 16.11 -1.33
CA LYS A 196 9.68 16.92 -0.43
C LYS A 196 9.66 16.25 0.93
N VAL A 197 10.71 15.48 1.20
CA VAL A 197 10.71 14.50 2.28
C VAL A 197 11.29 15.07 3.56
N ALA A 198 10.52 15.02 4.65
CA ALA A 198 10.97 15.33 6.00
C ALA A 198 11.13 14.05 6.83
N LEU A 199 12.34 13.78 7.36
CA LEU A 199 12.56 12.76 8.37
C LEU A 199 12.21 13.34 9.74
N LEU A 200 11.14 12.81 10.35
CA LEU A 200 10.54 13.38 11.55
C LEU A 200 11.19 12.91 12.84
N SER A 201 11.30 13.83 13.80
CA SER A 201 11.79 13.58 15.13
C SER A 201 11.18 14.60 16.11
N TYR A 202 11.43 14.42 17.39
CA TYR A 202 11.21 15.48 18.40
C TYR A 202 12.36 16.51 18.44
N SER A 203 13.42 16.32 17.63
CA SER A 203 14.57 17.20 17.46
C SER A 203 14.52 17.87 16.09
N THR A 204 15.10 19.06 15.96
CA THR A 204 15.32 19.75 14.67
C THR A 204 16.78 20.13 14.58
N MET A 205 17.50 19.61 13.57
CA MET A 205 18.90 19.94 13.24
C MET A 205 19.83 19.89 14.47
N GLY A 206 19.71 18.81 15.27
CA GLY A 206 20.56 18.58 16.45
C GLY A 206 20.11 19.31 17.72
N SER A 207 18.88 19.85 17.79
CA SER A 207 18.39 20.53 18.98
C SER A 207 18.22 19.64 20.21
N ALA A 208 18.14 18.32 20.03
CA ALA A 208 18.09 17.32 21.09
C ALA A 208 18.98 16.12 20.77
N LYS A 209 19.18 15.25 21.77
CA LYS A 209 19.97 14.01 21.65
C LYS A 209 19.15 12.81 22.06
N GLY A 210 19.45 11.65 21.48
CA GLY A 210 18.83 10.37 21.81
C GLY A 210 18.99 9.38 20.68
N GLU A 211 18.77 8.11 20.95
CA GLU A 211 18.89 7.03 19.97
C GLU A 211 17.99 7.25 18.74
N CYS A 212 16.74 7.65 19.00
CA CYS A 212 15.79 7.96 17.93
C CYS A 212 16.27 9.14 17.07
N VAL A 213 16.82 10.19 17.66
CA VAL A 213 17.40 11.33 16.94
C VAL A 213 18.57 10.89 16.09
N ALA A 214 19.52 10.15 16.68
CA ALA A 214 20.72 9.69 15.99
C ALA A 214 20.41 8.88 14.74
N LYS A 215 19.47 7.92 14.82
CA LYS A 215 19.10 7.12 13.64
C LYS A 215 18.43 7.94 12.53
N MET A 216 17.60 8.93 12.88
CA MET A 216 16.94 9.80 11.89
C MET A 216 17.96 10.75 11.24
N THR A 217 18.90 11.31 12.01
CA THR A 217 20.01 12.13 11.50
C THR A 217 20.88 11.33 10.54
N GLU A 218 21.32 10.12 10.94
CA GLU A 218 22.14 9.26 10.08
C GLU A 218 21.42 8.86 8.79
N ALA A 219 20.15 8.49 8.89
CA ALA A 219 19.33 8.18 7.71
C ALA A 219 19.24 9.38 6.76
N SER A 220 18.97 10.58 7.30
CA SER A 220 18.93 11.82 6.54
C SER A 220 20.26 12.12 5.83
N ASP A 221 21.38 12.01 6.53
CA ASP A 221 22.73 12.24 5.97
C ASP A 221 23.05 11.26 4.82
N ARG A 222 22.63 10.01 4.96
CA ARG A 222 22.81 9.00 3.89
C ARG A 222 21.92 9.29 2.69
N LEU A 223 20.66 9.64 2.93
CA LEU A 223 19.69 9.95 1.88
C LEU A 223 20.06 11.20 1.08
N ARG A 224 20.58 12.25 1.71
CA ARG A 224 21.07 13.45 0.99
C ARG A 224 22.15 13.14 -0.07
N ARG A 225 22.84 12.01 0.04
CA ARG A 225 23.89 11.58 -0.90
C ARG A 225 23.36 10.73 -2.06
N ILE A 226 22.21 10.08 -1.90
CA ILE A 226 21.70 9.08 -2.85
C ILE A 226 20.33 9.42 -3.44
N ALA A 227 19.55 10.30 -2.77
CA ALA A 227 18.22 10.67 -3.23
C ALA A 227 18.29 11.62 -4.43
N ASP A 228 17.35 11.44 -5.36
CA ASP A 228 17.12 12.30 -6.53
C ASP A 228 15.92 13.24 -6.31
N PHE A 229 15.56 13.46 -5.05
CA PHE A 229 14.46 14.32 -4.58
C PHE A 229 14.91 15.15 -3.37
N ASP A 230 14.14 16.21 -3.08
CA ASP A 230 14.40 17.05 -1.93
C ASP A 230 14.12 16.31 -0.62
N ILE A 231 15.15 16.21 0.23
CA ILE A 231 15.07 15.54 1.53
C ILE A 231 15.84 16.33 2.58
N ASP A 232 15.27 16.38 3.79
CA ASP A 232 15.97 16.93 4.96
C ASP A 232 15.47 16.33 6.28
N GLY A 233 16.20 16.55 7.33
CA GLY A 233 15.94 16.07 8.71
C GLY A 233 17.24 15.83 9.47
N GLU A 234 17.18 15.48 10.73
CA GLU A 234 15.90 15.26 11.46
C GLU A 234 15.22 16.61 11.76
N MET A 235 13.90 16.62 11.72
CA MET A 235 13.15 17.81 12.09
C MET A 235 11.81 17.49 12.78
N GLN A 236 11.35 18.43 13.59
CA GLN A 236 10.03 18.38 14.19
C GLN A 236 8.95 18.63 13.13
N PHE A 237 7.75 18.11 13.38
CA PHE A 237 6.64 18.22 12.42
C PHE A 237 6.23 19.67 12.14
N ASP A 238 6.20 20.53 13.18
CA ASP A 238 5.91 21.97 13.04
C ASP A 238 6.93 22.67 12.12
N CYS A 239 8.20 22.31 12.24
CA CYS A 239 9.25 22.82 11.36
C CYS A 239 9.08 22.32 9.91
N ALA A 240 8.62 21.08 9.72
CA ALA A 240 8.42 20.52 8.40
C ALA A 240 7.32 21.21 7.59
N VAL A 241 6.25 21.72 8.26
CA VAL A 241 5.04 22.23 7.60
C VAL A 241 4.80 23.75 7.76
N SER A 242 5.49 24.42 8.68
CA SER A 242 5.30 25.85 8.92
C SER A 242 6.52 26.65 8.47
N GLU A 243 6.35 27.55 7.49
CA GLU A 243 7.41 28.41 6.99
C GLU A 243 7.98 29.32 8.09
N GLU A 244 7.15 29.80 9.01
CA GLU A 244 7.59 30.64 10.12
C GLU A 244 8.53 29.87 11.05
N VAL A 245 8.14 28.63 11.43
CA VAL A 245 8.96 27.76 12.28
C VAL A 245 10.24 27.33 11.56
N ALA A 246 10.14 27.03 10.26
CA ALA A 246 11.29 26.66 9.41
C ALA A 246 12.34 27.76 9.35
N ARG A 247 11.94 29.02 9.19
CA ARG A 247 12.86 30.17 9.19
C ARG A 247 13.64 30.30 10.49
N LEU A 248 13.05 29.91 11.62
CA LEU A 248 13.68 29.99 12.94
C LEU A 248 14.57 28.78 13.24
N LYS A 249 14.11 27.57 12.90
CA LYS A 249 14.76 26.30 13.32
C LYS A 249 15.65 25.67 12.25
N ALA A 250 15.35 25.88 10.97
CA ALA A 250 16.04 25.26 9.83
C ALA A 250 16.14 26.19 8.62
N PRO A 251 16.71 27.41 8.75
CA PRO A 251 16.68 28.46 7.72
C PRO A 251 17.39 28.06 6.39
N ASN A 252 18.26 27.07 6.41
CA ASN A 252 18.99 26.60 5.23
C ASN A 252 18.36 25.37 4.57
N SER A 253 17.27 24.83 5.14
CA SER A 253 16.59 23.67 4.58
C SER A 253 15.74 24.05 3.38
N LYS A 254 15.81 23.24 2.31
CA LYS A 254 14.93 23.36 1.14
C LYS A 254 13.57 22.67 1.34
N VAL A 255 13.45 21.86 2.38
CA VAL A 255 12.26 21.05 2.68
C VAL A 255 11.43 21.66 3.81
N ALA A 256 12.08 22.19 4.85
CA ALA A 256 11.40 22.75 6.02
C ALA A 256 10.39 23.83 5.60
N GLY A 257 9.20 23.76 6.18
CA GLY A 257 8.06 24.65 5.86
C GLY A 257 7.24 24.22 4.63
N HIS A 258 7.76 23.31 3.81
CA HIS A 258 7.16 22.90 2.53
C HIS A 258 7.10 21.38 2.32
N ALA A 259 7.36 20.59 3.37
CA ALA A 259 7.34 19.14 3.27
C ALA A 259 5.93 18.62 2.93
N ASN A 260 5.88 17.63 2.06
CA ASN A 260 4.66 16.94 1.65
C ASN A 260 4.74 15.42 1.86
N THR A 261 5.93 14.92 2.22
CA THR A 261 6.21 13.50 2.44
C THR A 261 6.94 13.37 3.78
N PHE A 262 6.37 12.56 4.68
CA PHE A 262 6.82 12.47 6.08
C PHE A 262 7.21 11.05 6.42
N ILE A 263 8.44 10.87 6.96
CA ILE A 263 8.95 9.59 7.41
C ILE A 263 9.03 9.59 8.93
N PHE A 264 8.36 8.61 9.54
CA PHE A 264 8.27 8.48 10.98
C PHE A 264 9.37 7.58 11.54
N PRO A 265 9.86 7.86 12.77
CA PRO A 265 10.95 7.10 13.37
C PRO A 265 10.56 5.70 13.83
N ASN A 266 9.27 5.43 13.98
CA ASN A 266 8.73 4.14 14.40
C ASN A 266 7.23 4.05 14.10
N LEU A 267 6.69 2.83 14.18
CA LEU A 267 5.29 2.55 13.87
C LEU A 267 4.31 3.32 14.75
N SER A 268 4.59 3.47 16.04
CA SER A 268 3.68 4.16 16.97
C SER A 268 3.45 5.60 16.55
N SER A 269 4.53 6.33 16.24
CA SER A 269 4.43 7.73 15.79
C SER A 269 3.71 7.86 14.44
N GLY A 270 4.02 6.99 13.48
CA GLY A 270 3.35 7.00 12.18
C GLY A 270 1.87 6.65 12.25
N ASN A 271 1.55 5.57 12.98
CA ASN A 271 0.16 5.11 13.13
C ASN A 271 -0.73 6.13 13.88
N ILE A 272 -0.20 6.75 14.93
CA ILE A 272 -0.91 7.81 15.67
C ILE A 272 -1.01 9.05 14.79
N GLY A 273 0.10 9.45 14.14
CA GLY A 273 0.17 10.69 13.36
C GLY A 273 -0.85 10.76 12.23
N TYR A 274 -0.92 9.73 11.37
CA TYR A 274 -1.89 9.75 10.27
C TYR A 274 -3.34 9.74 10.77
N LYS A 275 -3.63 9.03 11.88
CA LYS A 275 -4.99 8.99 12.46
C LYS A 275 -5.40 10.35 13.06
N ILE A 276 -4.48 11.07 13.68
CA ILE A 276 -4.73 12.44 14.16
C ILE A 276 -5.03 13.34 12.96
N ALA A 277 -4.21 13.30 11.92
CA ALA A 277 -4.43 14.08 10.71
C ALA A 277 -5.79 13.77 10.07
N ALA A 278 -6.14 12.49 9.97
CA ALA A 278 -7.41 12.07 9.41
C ALA A 278 -8.61 12.50 10.27
N ARG A 279 -8.60 12.20 11.57
CA ARG A 279 -9.78 12.36 12.43
C ARG A 279 -9.96 13.80 12.95
N LEU A 280 -8.88 14.48 13.28
CA LEU A 280 -8.92 15.86 13.79
C LEU A 280 -8.56 16.88 12.71
N GLY A 281 -7.65 16.56 11.80
CA GLY A 281 -7.24 17.42 10.70
C GLY A 281 -8.21 17.44 9.52
N GLY A 282 -9.15 16.49 9.46
CA GLY A 282 -10.14 16.39 8.38
C GLY A 282 -9.54 15.93 7.05
N TYR A 283 -8.41 15.22 7.08
CA TYR A 283 -7.86 14.58 5.90
C TYR A 283 -8.57 13.25 5.63
N GLU A 284 -8.84 12.97 4.37
CA GLU A 284 -9.15 11.62 3.91
C GLU A 284 -7.84 10.81 3.87
N ALA A 285 -7.81 9.65 4.54
CA ALA A 285 -6.63 8.77 4.56
C ALA A 285 -6.85 7.57 3.65
N VAL A 286 -6.12 7.50 2.54
CA VAL A 286 -6.13 6.37 1.60
C VAL A 286 -4.94 5.45 1.92
N GLY A 287 -5.22 4.22 2.33
CA GLY A 287 -4.19 3.26 2.74
C GLY A 287 -4.72 2.23 3.75
N PRO A 288 -3.85 1.35 4.30
CA PRO A 288 -2.40 1.31 4.05
C PRO A 288 -2.04 0.79 2.65
N ILE A 289 -1.12 1.46 2.00
CA ILE A 289 -0.57 1.07 0.71
C ILE A 289 0.75 0.36 0.96
N LEU A 290 0.86 -0.91 0.58
CA LEU A 290 2.08 -1.69 0.77
C LEU A 290 3.11 -1.35 -0.30
N GLN A 291 4.35 -1.16 0.14
CA GLN A 291 5.49 -0.77 -0.67
C GLN A 291 6.55 -1.86 -0.67
N GLY A 292 7.31 -1.99 -1.75
CA GLY A 292 8.43 -2.91 -1.83
C GLY A 292 8.09 -4.37 -2.16
N LEU A 293 6.82 -4.76 -2.26
CA LEU A 293 6.40 -6.11 -2.69
C LEU A 293 6.69 -6.37 -4.17
N ASN A 294 6.88 -7.62 -4.57
CA ASN A 294 7.07 -8.01 -5.97
C ASN A 294 5.78 -8.07 -6.80
N ALA A 295 4.62 -7.81 -6.23
CA ALA A 295 3.34 -7.58 -6.91
C ALA A 295 2.43 -6.67 -6.06
N PRO A 296 1.49 -5.93 -6.68
CA PRO A 296 0.57 -5.07 -5.94
C PRO A 296 -0.37 -5.88 -5.06
N ILE A 297 -0.21 -5.78 -3.75
CA ILE A 297 -1.12 -6.34 -2.76
C ILE A 297 -1.33 -5.28 -1.70
N ASN A 298 -2.57 -4.93 -1.43
CA ASN A 298 -2.90 -3.93 -0.43
C ASN A 298 -3.94 -4.43 0.57
N ASP A 299 -3.90 -3.83 1.75
CA ASP A 299 -4.77 -4.13 2.86
C ASP A 299 -5.88 -3.07 2.99
N LEU A 300 -7.04 -3.49 3.46
CA LEU A 300 -8.17 -2.63 3.77
C LEU A 300 -8.35 -2.51 5.29
N SER A 301 -8.91 -1.40 5.73
CA SER A 301 -9.42 -1.31 7.10
C SER A 301 -10.74 -2.07 7.23
N ARG A 302 -10.95 -2.79 8.33
CA ARG A 302 -12.24 -3.44 8.62
C ARG A 302 -13.42 -2.46 8.68
N GLY A 303 -13.15 -1.20 8.96
CA GLY A 303 -14.14 -0.14 8.95
C GLY A 303 -14.24 0.64 7.64
N CYS A 304 -13.65 0.14 6.54
CA CYS A 304 -13.67 0.83 5.26
C CYS A 304 -15.06 0.91 4.65
N THR A 305 -15.27 1.92 3.86
CA THR A 305 -16.47 2.13 3.03
C THR A 305 -16.25 1.55 1.62
N SER A 306 -17.31 1.41 0.84
CA SER A 306 -17.21 1.02 -0.58
C SER A 306 -16.42 2.04 -1.41
N ASP A 307 -16.48 3.32 -1.07
CA ASP A 307 -15.70 4.38 -1.72
C ASP A 307 -14.19 4.25 -1.42
N GLU A 308 -13.82 3.95 -0.17
CA GLU A 308 -12.43 3.67 0.18
C GLU A 308 -11.90 2.41 -0.52
N ILE A 309 -12.72 1.36 -0.67
CA ILE A 309 -12.35 0.16 -1.44
C ILE A 309 -12.14 0.51 -2.92
N TYR A 310 -13.03 1.32 -3.51
CA TYR A 310 -12.90 1.81 -4.89
C TYR A 310 -11.57 2.54 -5.10
N LYS A 311 -11.25 3.50 -4.23
CA LYS A 311 -9.98 4.26 -4.29
C LYS A 311 -8.75 3.38 -4.11
N MET A 312 -8.80 2.42 -3.17
CA MET A 312 -7.70 1.48 -2.96
C MET A 312 -7.49 0.53 -4.16
N ALA A 313 -8.54 0.18 -4.88
CA ALA A 313 -8.43 -0.60 -6.11
C ALA A 313 -7.72 0.19 -7.22
N ILE A 314 -8.02 1.48 -7.37
CA ILE A 314 -7.31 2.38 -8.30
C ILE A 314 -5.82 2.45 -7.94
N VAL A 315 -5.50 2.66 -6.67
CA VAL A 315 -4.12 2.68 -6.17
C VAL A 315 -3.40 1.36 -6.46
N THR A 316 -4.04 0.23 -6.19
CA THR A 316 -3.47 -1.10 -6.44
C THR A 316 -3.21 -1.32 -7.93
N ALA A 317 -4.12 -0.89 -8.79
CA ALA A 317 -3.94 -0.97 -10.25
C ALA A 317 -2.80 -0.06 -10.74
N ALA A 318 -2.69 1.15 -10.20
CA ALA A 318 -1.62 2.09 -10.55
C ALA A 318 -0.22 1.57 -10.17
N GLN A 319 -0.10 0.80 -9.11
CA GLN A 319 1.17 0.16 -8.74
C GLN A 319 1.68 -0.87 -9.76
N LYS A 320 0.79 -1.46 -10.59
CA LYS A 320 1.20 -2.37 -11.67
C LYS A 320 1.94 -1.63 -12.79
N ASP A 321 1.44 -0.48 -13.20
CA ASP A 321 1.96 0.25 -14.36
C ASP A 321 3.44 0.62 -14.24
N THR A 322 3.83 1.13 -13.07
CA THR A 322 5.23 1.53 -12.82
C THR A 322 6.22 0.36 -12.88
N ARG A 323 5.78 -0.86 -12.60
CA ARG A 323 6.62 -2.07 -12.68
C ARG A 323 6.82 -2.54 -14.12
N SER A 324 5.86 -2.30 -15.00
CA SER A 324 6.00 -2.60 -16.43
C SER A 324 7.02 -1.69 -17.09
N GLU A 325 7.12 -0.44 -16.67
CA GLU A 325 8.11 0.53 -17.14
C GLU A 325 9.52 0.19 -16.63
N GLU A 326 9.68 -0.13 -15.34
CA GLU A 326 10.98 -0.54 -14.77
C GLU A 326 11.54 -1.82 -15.40
N ARG A 327 10.68 -2.79 -15.71
CA ARG A 327 11.11 -4.02 -16.41
C ARG A 327 11.52 -3.77 -17.86
N ARG A 328 11.04 -2.70 -18.49
CA ARG A 328 11.47 -2.28 -19.83
C ARG A 328 12.82 -1.57 -19.79
N VAL A 329 13.01 -0.64 -18.84
CA VAL A 329 14.26 0.12 -18.67
C VAL A 329 15.42 -0.78 -18.18
N GLY A 330 15.16 -1.78 -17.34
CA GLY A 330 16.19 -2.71 -16.85
C GLY A 330 16.60 -3.81 -17.85
N LYS A 331 16.07 -3.82 -19.08
CA LYS A 331 16.41 -4.75 -20.17
C LYS A 331 17.14 -4.06 -21.32
N GLU A 332 17.33 -2.76 -21.28
CA GLU A 332 18.25 -2.00 -22.12
C GLU A 332 19.62 -1.84 -21.43
#